data_c071c975b729c0cf6c4d4bdf0935fabf
#
_entry.id   c071c975b729c0cf6c4d4bdf0935fabf
#
_cell.length_a   1.000
_cell.length_b   1.000
_cell.length_c   1.000
_cell.angle_alpha   90.00
_cell.angle_beta   90.00
_cell.angle_gamma   90.00
#
_symmetry.space_group_name_H-M   'P 1'
#
loop_
_entity.id
_entity.type
_entity.pdbx_description
1 polymer ?
#
loop_
_entity_poly.entity_id
_entity_poly.type
_entity_poly.pdbx_seq_one_letter_code
_entity_poly.pdbx_strand_id
1 'polypeptide(L)'
;TKTVRETILKRELKKQTEIAENLLSRFSRDLAALLFKPVASLSMIDRRRVEVCRALISDPKILLLDEPSAGMTPDETRALIDELQDWRAQHPSLGIILIEHEMELINKVSDTCVVLNYGEKIAEGRYADVSNKPSVRAAYLGED
;
A
#
# COMPACT_ATOMS: atom_id res chain seq x y z
N THR A 1 1.98 -17.97 -39.63
CA THR A 1 2.36 -16.70 -38.90
C THR A 1 1.32 -16.31 -37.87
N LYS A 2 0.00 -16.39 -38.13
CA LYS A 2 -1.05 -16.05 -37.14
C LYS A 2 -1.04 -16.99 -35.94
N THR A 3 -0.95 -18.30 -36.19
CA THR A 3 -0.92 -19.36 -35.14
C THR A 3 0.28 -19.25 -34.20
N VAL A 4 1.47 -18.91 -34.71
CA VAL A 4 2.67 -18.72 -33.88
C VAL A 4 2.50 -17.51 -32.94
N ARG A 5 1.98 -16.40 -33.47
CA ARG A 5 1.71 -15.19 -32.65
C ARG A 5 0.67 -15.46 -31.55
N GLU A 6 -0.38 -16.19 -31.86
CA GLU A 6 -1.41 -16.57 -30.89
C GLU A 6 -0.85 -17.50 -29.81
N THR A 7 0.03 -18.43 -30.16
CA THR A 7 0.68 -19.34 -29.20
C THR A 7 1.62 -18.58 -28.27
N ILE A 8 2.42 -17.65 -28.79
CA ILE A 8 3.31 -16.79 -27.98
C ILE A 8 2.47 -15.94 -27.01
N LEU A 9 1.41 -15.30 -27.51
CA LEU A 9 0.54 -14.45 -26.70
C LEU A 9 -0.13 -15.24 -25.56
N LYS A 10 -0.64 -16.44 -25.84
CA LYS A 10 -1.25 -17.32 -24.82
C LYS A 10 -0.23 -17.73 -23.75
N ARG A 11 1.01 -18.04 -24.16
CA ARG A 11 2.08 -18.41 -23.23
C ARG A 11 2.46 -17.23 -22.32
N GLU A 12 2.59 -16.03 -22.90
CA GLU A 12 2.91 -14.83 -22.14
C GLU A 12 1.77 -14.47 -21.17
N LEU A 13 0.52 -14.50 -21.62
CA LEU A 13 -0.65 -14.26 -20.78
C LEU A 13 -0.72 -15.24 -19.59
N LYS A 14 -0.45 -16.53 -19.83
CA LYS A 14 -0.40 -17.53 -18.76
C LYS A 14 0.67 -17.19 -17.72
N LYS A 15 1.87 -16.82 -18.17
CA LYS A 15 2.98 -16.42 -17.27
C LYS A 15 2.60 -15.19 -16.43
N GLN A 16 2.02 -14.17 -17.05
CA GLN A 16 1.58 -12.97 -16.34
C GLN A 16 0.46 -13.26 -15.34
N THR A 17 -0.46 -14.15 -15.69
CA THR A 17 -1.52 -14.63 -14.78
C THR A 17 -0.93 -15.34 -13.55
N GLU A 18 0.03 -16.24 -13.73
CA GLU A 18 0.70 -16.94 -12.63
C GLU A 18 1.45 -15.97 -11.70
N ILE A 19 2.10 -14.95 -12.25
CA ILE A 19 2.76 -13.91 -11.45
C ILE A 19 1.74 -13.13 -10.61
N ALA A 20 0.64 -12.70 -11.23
CA ALA A 20 -0.41 -11.96 -10.53
C ALA A 20 -1.08 -12.79 -9.45
N GLU A 21 -1.40 -14.06 -9.73
CA GLU A 21 -2.00 -15.00 -8.78
C GLU A 21 -1.09 -15.25 -7.57
N ASN A 22 0.20 -15.48 -7.82
CA ASN A 22 1.19 -15.64 -6.77
C ASN A 22 1.33 -14.40 -5.89
N LEU A 23 1.32 -13.21 -6.50
CA LEU A 23 1.41 -11.94 -5.76
C LEU A 23 0.15 -11.71 -4.91
N LEU A 24 -1.04 -11.85 -5.49
CA LEU A 24 -2.31 -11.68 -4.78
C LEU A 24 -2.44 -12.67 -3.61
N SER A 25 -2.01 -13.92 -3.77
CA SER A 25 -2.08 -14.94 -2.73
C SER A 25 -1.24 -14.63 -1.49
N ARG A 26 -0.24 -13.75 -1.61
CA ARG A 26 0.58 -13.28 -0.48
C ARG A 26 -0.17 -12.27 0.39
N PHE A 27 -1.09 -11.51 -0.19
CA PHE A 27 -1.96 -10.58 0.52
C PHE A 27 -3.25 -11.27 0.99
N SER A 28 -3.88 -12.09 0.13
CA SER A 28 -5.07 -12.85 0.49
C SER A 28 -5.24 -14.05 -0.44
N ARG A 29 -5.38 -15.25 0.14
CA ARG A 29 -5.64 -16.48 -0.65
C ARG A 29 -6.99 -16.41 -1.35
N ASP A 30 -8.00 -15.85 -0.68
CA ASP A 30 -9.35 -15.71 -1.23
C ASP A 30 -9.36 -14.72 -2.40
N LEU A 31 -8.56 -13.65 -2.31
CA LEU A 31 -8.42 -12.67 -3.38
C LEU A 31 -7.78 -13.26 -4.65
N ALA A 32 -6.79 -14.13 -4.51
CA ALA A 32 -6.19 -14.82 -5.64
C ALA A 32 -7.22 -15.67 -6.41
N ALA A 33 -8.17 -16.30 -5.72
CA ALA A 33 -9.27 -17.04 -6.34
C ALA A 33 -10.26 -16.15 -7.12
N LEU A 34 -10.23 -14.85 -6.89
CA LEU A 34 -11.08 -13.86 -7.55
C LEU A 34 -10.40 -13.13 -8.71
N LEU A 35 -9.23 -13.58 -9.17
CA LEU A 35 -8.37 -12.93 -10.17
C LEU A 35 -9.12 -12.44 -11.43
N PHE A 36 -10.14 -13.18 -11.87
CA PHE A 36 -10.94 -12.87 -13.06
C PHE A 36 -12.29 -12.20 -12.75
N LYS A 37 -12.53 -11.83 -11.49
CA LYS A 37 -13.74 -11.10 -11.12
C LYS A 37 -13.58 -9.59 -11.36
N PRO A 38 -14.67 -8.89 -11.71
CA PRO A 38 -14.62 -7.43 -11.80
C PRO A 38 -14.21 -6.80 -10.48
N VAL A 39 -13.27 -5.84 -10.49
CA VAL A 39 -12.81 -5.13 -9.27
C VAL A 39 -13.98 -4.48 -8.51
N ALA A 40 -15.02 -4.02 -9.22
CA ALA A 40 -16.21 -3.45 -8.62
C ALA A 40 -16.98 -4.41 -7.68
N SER A 41 -16.79 -5.73 -7.81
CA SER A 41 -17.43 -6.74 -6.96
C SER A 41 -16.60 -7.09 -5.70
N LEU A 42 -15.39 -6.55 -5.56
CA LEU A 42 -14.51 -6.80 -4.43
C LEU A 42 -14.88 -5.91 -3.22
N SER A 43 -14.53 -6.38 -2.02
CA SER A 43 -14.57 -5.57 -0.80
C SER A 43 -13.61 -4.37 -0.90
N MET A 44 -13.73 -3.39 -0.01
CA MET A 44 -12.85 -2.21 -0.02
C MET A 44 -11.38 -2.63 0.21
N ILE A 45 -11.11 -3.43 1.22
CA ILE A 45 -9.76 -3.93 1.50
C ILE A 45 -9.17 -4.72 0.32
N ASP A 46 -9.97 -5.55 -0.36
CA ASP A 46 -9.47 -6.33 -1.49
C ASP A 46 -9.16 -5.45 -2.70
N ARG A 47 -9.91 -4.38 -2.91
CA ARG A 47 -9.57 -3.36 -3.93
C ARG A 47 -8.24 -2.70 -3.62
N ARG A 48 -7.99 -2.32 -2.36
CA ARG A 48 -6.70 -1.76 -1.91
C ARG A 48 -5.55 -2.75 -2.08
N ARG A 49 -5.77 -4.03 -1.73
CA ARG A 49 -4.78 -5.09 -1.99
C ARG A 49 -4.44 -5.21 -3.48
N VAL A 50 -5.45 -5.16 -4.36
CA VAL A 50 -5.23 -5.17 -5.82
C VAL A 50 -4.43 -3.95 -6.27
N GLU A 51 -4.72 -2.74 -5.78
CA GLU A 51 -3.99 -1.52 -6.09
C GLU A 51 -2.51 -1.64 -5.68
N VAL A 52 -2.24 -2.11 -4.46
CA VAL A 52 -0.88 -2.38 -3.96
C VAL A 52 -0.17 -3.43 -4.82
N CYS A 53 -0.82 -4.56 -5.09
CA CYS A 53 -0.25 -5.61 -5.93
C CYS A 53 0.09 -5.13 -7.35
N ARG A 54 -0.75 -4.27 -7.93
CA ARG A 54 -0.48 -3.65 -9.25
C ARG A 54 0.78 -2.79 -9.22
N ALA A 55 1.05 -2.09 -8.13
CA ALA A 55 2.27 -1.31 -7.98
C ALA A 55 3.49 -2.21 -7.74
N LEU A 56 3.34 -3.28 -6.97
CA LEU A 56 4.43 -4.20 -6.62
C LEU A 56 4.83 -5.16 -7.75
N ILE A 57 3.93 -5.45 -8.71
CA ILE A 57 4.20 -6.43 -9.78
C ILE A 57 5.38 -6.05 -10.69
N SER A 58 5.73 -4.76 -10.72
CA SER A 58 6.88 -4.25 -11.49
C SER A 58 8.20 -4.31 -10.72
N ASP A 59 8.22 -4.89 -9.53
CA ASP A 59 9.38 -4.95 -8.61
C ASP A 59 10.00 -3.56 -8.36
N PRO A 60 9.22 -2.59 -7.85
CA PRO A 60 9.68 -1.22 -7.67
C PRO A 60 10.70 -1.11 -6.54
N LYS A 61 11.59 -0.13 -6.62
CA LYS A 61 12.46 0.27 -5.52
C LYS A 61 11.78 1.18 -4.51
N ILE A 62 10.76 1.91 -4.96
CA ILE A 62 9.98 2.83 -4.13
C ILE A 62 8.50 2.61 -4.44
N LEU A 63 7.71 2.39 -3.41
CA LEU A 63 6.25 2.31 -3.44
C LEU A 63 5.67 3.60 -2.85
N LEU A 64 4.80 4.26 -3.60
CA LEU A 64 4.09 5.46 -3.16
C LEU A 64 2.64 5.11 -2.86
N LEU A 65 2.19 5.38 -1.66
CA LEU A 65 0.82 5.13 -1.20
C LEU A 65 0.20 6.44 -0.70
N ASP A 66 -0.89 6.83 -1.32
CA ASP A 66 -1.64 8.03 -0.98
C ASP A 66 -2.97 7.64 -0.35
N GLU A 67 -3.12 7.91 0.96
CA GLU A 67 -4.27 7.58 1.80
C GLU A 67 -4.82 6.14 1.55
N PRO A 68 -3.99 5.10 1.66
CA PRO A 68 -4.44 3.73 1.37
C PRO A 68 -5.52 3.24 2.33
N SER A 69 -5.65 3.85 3.52
CA SER A 69 -6.69 3.54 4.52
C SER A 69 -8.06 4.14 4.21
N ALA A 70 -8.14 5.09 3.25
CA ALA A 70 -9.37 5.84 3.01
C ALA A 70 -10.59 4.93 2.71
N GLY A 71 -11.65 5.10 3.51
CA GLY A 71 -12.90 4.35 3.38
C GLY A 71 -12.87 2.92 3.94
N MET A 72 -11.80 2.53 4.62
CA MET A 72 -11.68 1.23 5.29
C MET A 72 -12.06 1.32 6.77
N THR A 73 -12.47 0.20 7.34
CA THR A 73 -12.61 0.08 8.78
C THR A 73 -11.23 0.01 9.46
N PRO A 74 -11.12 0.33 10.77
CA PRO A 74 -9.83 0.22 11.48
C PRO A 74 -9.20 -1.18 11.41
N ASP A 75 -10.01 -2.24 11.38
CA ASP A 75 -9.51 -3.62 11.28
C ASP A 75 -8.97 -3.92 9.87
N GLU A 76 -9.65 -3.44 8.82
CA GLU A 76 -9.19 -3.56 7.44
C GLU A 76 -7.89 -2.78 7.21
N THR A 77 -7.82 -1.54 7.73
CA THR A 77 -6.59 -0.73 7.69
C THR A 77 -5.43 -1.46 8.35
N ARG A 78 -5.66 -2.00 9.56
CA ARG A 78 -4.64 -2.74 10.30
C ARG A 78 -4.15 -3.96 9.52
N ALA A 79 -5.07 -4.74 8.94
CA ALA A 79 -4.74 -5.91 8.15
C ALA A 79 -3.88 -5.56 6.93
N LEU A 80 -4.26 -4.52 6.16
CA LEU A 80 -3.49 -4.06 4.99
C LEU A 80 -2.07 -3.60 5.37
N ILE A 81 -1.96 -2.88 6.48
CA ILE A 81 -0.67 -2.38 6.96
C ILE A 81 0.23 -3.49 7.43
N ASP A 82 -0.29 -4.48 8.16
CA ASP A 82 0.48 -5.65 8.59
C ASP A 82 0.99 -6.42 7.37
N GLU A 83 0.17 -6.61 6.34
CA GLU A 83 0.55 -7.23 5.08
C GLU A 83 1.67 -6.46 4.36
N LEU A 84 1.60 -5.12 4.34
CA LEU A 84 2.65 -4.27 3.76
C LEU A 84 3.97 -4.34 4.54
N GLN A 85 3.90 -4.37 5.87
CA GLN A 85 5.07 -4.54 6.72
C GLN A 85 5.73 -5.92 6.51
N ASP A 86 4.94 -6.98 6.43
CA ASP A 86 5.42 -8.33 6.13
C ASP A 86 6.07 -8.40 4.75
N TRP A 87 5.48 -7.74 3.75
CA TRP A 87 6.07 -7.62 2.42
C TRP A 87 7.41 -6.89 2.46
N ARG A 88 7.47 -5.73 3.13
CA ARG A 88 8.69 -4.94 3.28
C ARG A 88 9.81 -5.72 3.99
N ALA A 89 9.46 -6.48 5.04
CA ALA A 89 10.43 -7.31 5.77
C ALA A 89 11.12 -8.34 4.86
N GLN A 90 10.40 -8.85 3.85
CA GLN A 90 10.93 -9.79 2.85
C GLN A 90 11.66 -9.07 1.69
N HIS A 91 11.46 -7.76 1.53
CA HIS A 91 12.04 -6.93 0.46
C HIS A 91 12.76 -5.70 1.06
N PRO A 92 13.89 -5.87 1.76
CA PRO A 92 14.54 -4.80 2.53
C PRO A 92 15.06 -3.63 1.68
N SER A 93 15.17 -3.82 0.37
CA SER A 93 15.53 -2.75 -0.58
C SER A 93 14.35 -1.88 -1.02
N LEU A 94 13.11 -2.24 -0.66
CA LEU A 94 11.91 -1.47 -0.98
C LEU A 94 11.74 -0.30 -0.01
N GLY A 95 11.79 0.92 -0.53
CA GLY A 95 11.33 2.12 0.18
C GLY A 95 9.83 2.28 0.04
N ILE A 96 9.14 2.67 1.11
CA ILE A 96 7.71 3.00 1.08
C ILE A 96 7.55 4.45 1.52
N ILE A 97 6.87 5.26 0.70
CA ILE A 97 6.43 6.60 1.05
C ILE A 97 4.92 6.54 1.20
N LEU A 98 4.44 6.86 2.40
CA LEU A 98 3.05 6.78 2.78
C LEU A 98 2.54 8.18 3.14
N ILE A 99 1.46 8.62 2.50
CA ILE A 99 0.71 9.82 2.88
C ILE A 99 -0.51 9.34 3.65
N GLU A 100 -0.65 9.78 4.89
CA GLU A 100 -1.74 9.44 5.79
C GLU A 100 -2.01 10.55 6.78
N HIS A 101 -3.23 10.56 7.31
CA HIS A 101 -3.65 11.50 8.35
C HIS A 101 -3.99 10.79 9.67
N GLU A 102 -4.00 9.46 9.71
CA GLU A 102 -4.20 8.67 10.92
C GLU A 102 -2.91 8.54 11.73
N MET A 103 -2.82 9.29 12.84
CA MET A 103 -1.60 9.37 13.65
C MET A 103 -1.17 8.02 14.22
N GLU A 104 -2.10 7.17 14.64
CA GLU A 104 -1.80 5.82 15.17
C GLU A 104 -1.16 4.94 14.10
N LEU A 105 -1.68 5.02 12.86
CA LEU A 105 -1.14 4.31 11.74
C LEU A 105 0.29 4.74 11.42
N ILE A 106 0.52 6.06 11.32
CA ILE A 106 1.85 6.63 11.06
C ILE A 106 2.85 6.19 12.14
N ASN A 107 2.44 6.26 13.42
CA ASN A 107 3.29 5.81 14.53
C ASN A 107 3.72 4.33 14.42
N LYS A 108 2.81 3.48 13.93
CA LYS A 108 3.05 2.04 13.81
C LYS A 108 4.03 1.69 12.69
N VAL A 109 3.99 2.43 11.57
CA VAL A 109 4.63 1.98 10.32
C VAL A 109 5.82 2.80 9.87
N SER A 110 5.95 4.06 10.35
CA SER A 110 6.98 4.96 9.82
C SER A 110 8.31 4.85 10.57
N ASP A 111 9.40 4.83 9.82
CA ASP A 111 10.74 5.03 10.38
C ASP A 111 11.01 6.53 10.61
N THR A 112 10.48 7.37 9.72
CA THR A 112 10.60 8.84 9.75
C THR A 112 9.33 9.46 9.21
N CYS A 113 8.85 10.53 9.86
CA CYS A 113 7.69 11.31 9.44
C CYS A 113 8.13 12.69 8.95
N VAL A 114 7.44 13.18 7.92
CA VAL A 114 7.46 14.57 7.49
C VAL A 114 6.05 15.11 7.66
N VAL A 115 5.88 16.18 8.43
CA VAL A 115 4.58 16.81 8.67
C VAL A 115 4.44 18.04 7.81
N LEU A 116 3.36 18.05 7.04
CA LEU A 116 2.99 19.17 6.17
C LEU A 116 1.77 19.90 6.73
N ASN A 117 1.78 21.23 6.67
CA ASN A 117 0.63 22.06 6.97
C ASN A 117 0.53 23.15 5.91
N TYR A 118 -0.61 23.25 5.20
CA TYR A 118 -0.81 24.15 4.07
C TYR A 118 0.32 24.13 3.02
N GLY A 119 0.89 22.93 2.75
CA GLY A 119 1.97 22.75 1.79
C GLY A 119 3.37 23.04 2.31
N GLU A 120 3.52 23.50 3.55
CA GLU A 120 4.81 23.78 4.19
C GLU A 120 5.22 22.65 5.14
N LYS A 121 6.51 22.28 5.12
CA LYS A 121 7.06 21.32 6.07
C LYS A 121 7.24 21.97 7.44
N ILE A 122 6.44 21.55 8.44
CA ILE A 122 6.49 22.08 9.80
C ILE A 122 7.29 21.20 10.77
N ALA A 123 7.50 19.92 10.44
CA ALA A 123 8.31 19.01 11.26
C ALA A 123 8.85 17.86 10.42
N GLU A 124 9.96 17.26 10.91
CA GLU A 124 10.55 16.02 10.39
C GLU A 124 11.26 15.29 11.53
N GLY A 125 11.22 13.94 11.51
CA GLY A 125 11.86 13.08 12.49
C GLY A 125 11.04 11.83 12.78
N ARG A 126 11.40 11.11 13.85
CA ARG A 126 10.59 9.99 14.34
C ARG A 126 9.25 10.49 14.85
N TYR A 127 8.22 9.65 14.72
CA TYR A 127 6.87 10.01 15.15
C TYR A 127 6.84 10.54 16.60
N ALA A 128 7.51 9.87 17.55
CA ALA A 128 7.53 10.27 18.95
C ALA A 128 8.12 11.69 19.17
N ASP A 129 9.08 12.10 18.35
CA ASP A 129 9.71 13.42 18.43
C ASP A 129 8.85 14.49 17.76
N VAL A 130 8.17 14.10 16.67
CA VAL A 130 7.37 15.00 15.83
C VAL A 130 6.02 15.30 16.46
N SER A 131 5.33 14.29 16.98
CA SER A 131 3.97 14.40 17.56
C SER A 131 3.92 15.31 18.80
N ASN A 132 5.04 15.49 19.49
CA ASN A 132 5.13 16.37 20.68
C ASN A 132 5.45 17.84 20.35
N LYS A 133 5.69 18.17 19.08
CA LYS A 133 5.98 19.57 18.71
C LYS A 133 4.70 20.43 18.78
N PRO A 134 4.75 21.62 19.40
CA PRO A 134 3.58 22.50 19.51
C PRO A 134 2.93 22.82 18.15
N SER A 135 3.75 23.06 17.10
CA SER A 135 3.24 23.32 15.74
C SER A 135 2.46 22.15 15.15
N VAL A 136 2.83 20.91 15.46
CA VAL A 136 2.14 19.70 15.00
C VAL A 136 0.85 19.49 15.80
N ARG A 137 0.89 19.68 17.11
CA ARG A 137 -0.28 19.57 17.98
C ARG A 137 -1.36 20.59 17.60
N ALA A 138 -0.99 21.84 17.39
CA ALA A 138 -1.91 22.89 16.93
C ALA A 138 -2.53 22.55 15.54
N ALA A 139 -1.73 22.03 14.61
CA ALA A 139 -2.20 21.74 13.26
C ALA A 139 -3.11 20.50 13.16
N TYR A 140 -2.86 19.46 13.95
CA TYR A 140 -3.51 18.16 13.81
C TYR A 140 -4.34 17.70 15.00
N LEU A 141 -4.04 18.16 16.21
CA LEU A 141 -4.75 17.76 17.43
C LEU A 141 -5.70 18.83 17.95
N GLY A 142 -5.70 20.03 17.35
CA GLY A 142 -6.58 21.14 17.74
C GLY A 142 -6.29 21.65 19.17
N GLU A 143 -5.07 21.45 19.67
CA GLU A 143 -4.65 21.94 20.98
C GLU A 143 -3.91 23.28 20.79
N ASP A 144 -4.51 24.37 21.33
CA ASP A 144 -3.91 25.70 21.45
C ASP A 144 -2.88 25.76 22.58
#